data_45259e47cddfece99abf9aeafb0d58d5
#
_entry.id   45259e47cddfece99abf9aeafb0d58d5
#
_cell.length_a   1.000
_cell.length_b   1.000
_cell.length_c   1.000
_cell.angle_alpha   90.00
_cell.angle_beta   90.00
_cell.angle_gamma   90.00
#
_symmetry.space_group_name_H-M   'P 1'
#
loop_
_entity.id
_entity.type
_entity.pdbx_description
1 polymer ?
#
loop_
_entity_poly.entity_id
_entity_poly.type
_entity_poly.pdbx_seq_one_letter_code
_entity_poly.pdbx_strand_id
1 'polypeptide(L)'
;MSTTPIRRSASRRRTGFAVLLGLTLVAAVVLVIARGADGATATAPVSGYVPPVKHVFVINIENKGYDSTWGPSSAAPYLAKTLRSKGVLLNTYYGTAHNSQPNYVAQLSGQGPNPQMQGDCQVYSTFVGATTAAPGQAVGSGCVFPASVGSLPTQLQAKGLSWKGYMEDIGTPCRHPAVDAVDPTQKAKVGDQYATRHNPFMYFSAITHSADCARRNVDLSQLPKDLASASTTPNLSYITPNLCDDGHDSPCVDGRPGGLASVNAWLQVWVPKILNSPAYKSDGELVITADEADSPQSDSTACCGEGPAPNSSLPGITGSGGGRIGALVLSRWTAPNSWSTTPYNHYSLLASLEDIFRLPYLGYAQTIGLNRFGLDVYNNGWNS
;
A
#
# COMPACT_ATOMS: atom_id res chain seq x y z
N MET A 1 62.58 -2.19 -45.32
CA MET A 1 62.90 -2.85 -46.58
C MET A 1 61.62 -3.24 -47.24
N SER A 2 61.39 -2.60 -48.27
CA SER A 2 61.01 -2.87 -49.67
C SER A 2 59.47 -3.03 -49.82
N THR A 3 58.82 -2.09 -50.35
CA THR A 3 58.63 -1.51 -51.71
C THR A 3 57.41 -2.09 -52.43
N THR A 4 56.52 -1.18 -52.75
CA THR A 4 55.36 -1.15 -53.67
C THR A 4 55.77 -1.70 -55.07
N PRO A 5 54.88 -1.99 -56.07
CA PRO A 5 54.15 -0.90 -56.74
C PRO A 5 52.79 -1.22 -57.40
N ILE A 6 52.11 -0.13 -57.64
CA ILE A 6 51.07 0.30 -58.56
C ILE A 6 51.10 -0.37 -59.97
N ARG A 7 49.91 -0.64 -60.55
CA ARG A 7 49.68 -0.43 -62.02
C ARG A 7 48.26 0.00 -62.31
N ARG A 8 48.19 1.07 -63.11
CA ARG A 8 47.05 1.68 -63.80
C ARG A 8 46.76 0.93 -65.14
N SER A 9 45.59 1.19 -65.68
CA SER A 9 45.25 1.40 -67.09
C SER A 9 43.86 0.78 -67.41
N ALA A 10 42.98 1.22 -68.24
CA ALA A 10 42.76 2.42 -69.04
C ALA A 10 41.36 2.25 -69.70
N SER A 11 40.75 3.35 -69.87
CA SER A 11 39.70 3.77 -70.79
C SER A 11 39.39 2.89 -72.02
N ARG A 12 38.07 2.71 -72.30
CA ARG A 12 37.56 2.83 -73.68
C ARG A 12 36.11 3.33 -73.73
N ARG A 13 35.95 4.47 -74.37
CA ARG A 13 34.67 5.02 -74.83
C ARG A 13 34.16 4.18 -76.01
N ARG A 14 32.88 4.02 -76.15
CA ARG A 14 32.20 3.99 -77.48
C ARG A 14 30.75 4.53 -77.35
N THR A 15 30.48 5.40 -78.21
CA THR A 15 29.32 6.16 -78.60
C THR A 15 28.16 5.30 -79.16
N GLY A 16 26.93 5.73 -78.94
CA GLY A 16 25.95 5.68 -80.02
C GLY A 16 24.57 5.11 -79.68
N PHE A 17 23.65 5.91 -79.90
CA PHE A 17 22.30 5.82 -80.45
C PHE A 17 21.16 6.18 -79.42
N ALA A 18 20.57 7.33 -79.68
CA ALA A 18 19.31 7.79 -79.18
C ALA A 18 18.14 7.03 -79.83
N VAL A 19 17.22 6.57 -79.03
CA VAL A 19 15.86 6.24 -79.46
C VAL A 19 14.92 6.95 -78.49
N LEU A 20 14.20 7.94 -79.01
CA LEU A 20 13.06 8.55 -78.38
C LEU A 20 11.93 7.52 -78.32
N LEU A 21 11.47 7.16 -77.14
CA LEU A 21 10.14 6.60 -76.93
C LEU A 21 9.53 7.37 -75.79
N GLY A 22 8.41 8.04 -76.11
CA GLY A 22 7.59 8.74 -75.12
C GLY A 22 6.99 7.74 -74.11
N LEU A 23 7.18 8.01 -72.87
CA LEU A 23 6.47 7.34 -71.77
C LEU A 23 5.64 8.39 -71.02
N THR A 24 4.34 8.23 -71.14
CA THR A 24 3.32 8.86 -70.31
C THR A 24 3.64 8.61 -68.82
N LEU A 25 3.87 9.70 -68.08
CA LEU A 25 3.97 9.67 -66.62
C LEU A 25 2.56 9.37 -66.04
N VAL A 26 2.37 8.14 -65.60
CA VAL A 26 1.29 7.83 -64.65
C VAL A 26 1.81 8.15 -63.25
N ALA A 27 1.40 9.30 -62.71
CA ALA A 27 1.68 9.62 -61.31
C ALA A 27 0.84 8.69 -60.42
N ALA A 28 1.46 7.63 -59.93
CA ALA A 28 0.85 6.85 -58.84
C ALA A 28 0.98 7.67 -57.55
N VAL A 29 -0.12 8.30 -57.15
CA VAL A 29 -0.23 8.85 -55.83
C VAL A 29 -0.31 7.68 -54.83
N VAL A 30 0.82 7.37 -54.23
CA VAL A 30 0.87 6.45 -53.08
C VAL A 30 0.24 7.22 -51.92
N LEU A 31 -1.04 6.97 -51.67
CA LEU A 31 -1.73 7.41 -50.46
C LEU A 31 -1.16 6.59 -49.31
N VAL A 32 -0.17 7.13 -48.62
CA VAL A 32 0.29 6.58 -47.31
C VAL A 32 -0.85 6.87 -46.34
N ILE A 33 -1.74 5.91 -46.16
CA ILE A 33 -2.65 5.89 -45.04
C ILE A 33 -1.78 5.67 -43.82
N ALA A 34 -1.40 6.75 -43.14
CA ALA A 34 -0.91 6.67 -41.78
C ALA A 34 -2.07 6.04 -40.98
N ARG A 35 -1.96 4.73 -40.71
CA ARG A 35 -2.73 4.10 -39.64
C ARG A 35 -2.31 4.84 -38.39
N GLY A 36 -3.18 5.74 -37.94
CA GLY A 36 -3.09 6.26 -36.60
C GLY A 36 -2.95 5.05 -35.68
N ALA A 37 -1.89 5.04 -34.87
CA ALA A 37 -1.88 4.18 -33.71
C ALA A 37 -3.18 4.48 -32.96
N ASP A 38 -4.09 3.51 -32.95
CA ASP A 38 -5.22 3.53 -32.06
C ASP A 38 -4.62 3.71 -30.67
N GLY A 39 -4.61 4.95 -30.21
CA GLY A 39 -4.38 5.24 -28.81
C GLY A 39 -5.44 4.45 -28.09
N ALA A 40 -5.04 3.36 -27.43
CA ALA A 40 -5.87 2.71 -26.45
C ALA A 40 -6.30 3.84 -25.51
N THR A 41 -7.52 4.32 -25.69
CA THR A 41 -8.18 5.14 -24.69
C THR A 41 -8.21 4.25 -23.47
N ALA A 42 -7.30 4.54 -22.51
CA ALA A 42 -7.36 3.98 -21.19
C ALA A 42 -8.79 4.26 -20.73
N THR A 43 -9.64 3.23 -20.74
CA THR A 43 -10.96 3.30 -20.13
C THR A 43 -10.66 3.71 -18.69
N ALA A 44 -11.12 4.89 -18.30
CA ALA A 44 -11.08 5.30 -16.92
C ALA A 44 -11.60 4.12 -16.11
N PRO A 45 -10.88 3.71 -15.04
CA PRO A 45 -11.34 2.61 -14.22
C PRO A 45 -12.77 2.92 -13.83
N VAL A 46 -13.66 1.96 -14.02
CA VAL A 46 -15.06 2.08 -13.63
C VAL A 46 -15.01 2.54 -12.19
N SER A 47 -15.44 3.76 -11.90
CA SER A 47 -15.53 4.27 -10.55
C SER A 47 -16.47 3.31 -9.83
N GLY A 48 -15.92 2.42 -9.01
CA GLY A 48 -16.71 1.53 -8.20
C GLY A 48 -17.66 2.38 -7.36
N TYR A 49 -18.83 1.85 -7.05
CA TYR A 49 -19.73 2.49 -6.10
C TYR A 49 -18.96 2.72 -4.79
N VAL A 50 -18.80 3.97 -4.40
CA VAL A 50 -18.18 4.37 -3.14
C VAL A 50 -19.31 4.85 -2.22
N PRO A 51 -19.57 4.15 -1.12
CA PRO A 51 -20.60 4.57 -0.18
C PRO A 51 -20.19 5.86 0.54
N PRO A 52 -21.14 6.60 1.15
CA PRO A 52 -20.85 7.86 1.82
C PRO A 52 -20.18 7.66 3.19
N VAL A 53 -19.10 6.88 3.21
CA VAL A 53 -18.24 6.70 4.38
C VAL A 53 -17.52 8.01 4.69
N LYS A 54 -17.44 8.37 5.98
CA LYS A 54 -16.73 9.56 6.45
C LYS A 54 -15.71 9.25 7.52
N HIS A 55 -15.85 8.12 8.22
CA HIS A 55 -14.93 7.68 9.26
C HIS A 55 -14.42 6.29 8.94
N VAL A 56 -13.12 6.20 8.65
CA VAL A 56 -12.45 4.92 8.39
C VAL A 56 -11.51 4.59 9.53
N PHE A 57 -11.59 3.33 9.97
CA PHE A 57 -10.70 2.74 10.95
C PHE A 57 -9.90 1.63 10.25
N VAL A 58 -8.58 1.67 10.37
CA VAL A 58 -7.69 0.61 9.85
C VAL A 58 -6.95 0.00 11.04
N ILE A 59 -7.05 -1.30 11.21
CA ILE A 59 -6.28 -2.07 12.20
C ILE A 59 -5.35 -2.99 11.45
N ASN A 60 -4.05 -2.91 11.70
CA ASN A 60 -3.06 -3.85 11.21
C ASN A 60 -2.66 -4.84 12.31
N ILE A 61 -2.58 -6.11 11.91
CA ILE A 61 -1.94 -7.18 12.67
C ILE A 61 -0.68 -7.63 11.92
N GLU A 62 0.20 -8.37 12.57
CA GLU A 62 1.54 -8.62 12.09
C GLU A 62 1.80 -10.06 11.70
N ASN A 63 2.40 -10.21 10.49
CA ASN A 63 2.95 -11.46 9.96
C ASN A 63 1.98 -12.63 10.04
N LYS A 64 0.75 -12.45 9.49
CA LYS A 64 -0.29 -13.47 9.57
C LYS A 64 -0.87 -13.82 8.22
N GLY A 65 -0.46 -14.98 7.69
CA GLY A 65 -0.99 -15.51 6.45
C GLY A 65 -2.49 -15.82 6.52
N TYR A 66 -3.10 -15.97 5.36
CA TYR A 66 -4.54 -16.18 5.23
C TYR A 66 -5.04 -17.40 5.99
N ASP A 67 -4.37 -18.54 5.82
CA ASP A 67 -4.84 -19.82 6.38
C ASP A 67 -4.70 -19.84 7.90
N SER A 68 -3.64 -19.26 8.45
CA SER A 68 -3.44 -19.13 9.90
C SER A 68 -4.46 -18.19 10.55
N THR A 69 -4.82 -17.11 9.87
CA THR A 69 -5.76 -16.09 10.39
C THR A 69 -7.22 -16.49 10.24
N TRP A 70 -7.63 -16.92 9.04
CA TRP A 70 -9.03 -17.12 8.67
C TRP A 70 -9.45 -18.60 8.61
N GLY A 71 -8.51 -19.52 8.73
CA GLY A 71 -8.76 -20.95 8.71
C GLY A 71 -9.56 -21.45 9.92
N PRO A 72 -10.13 -22.66 9.85
CA PRO A 72 -11.02 -23.18 10.87
C PRO A 72 -10.35 -23.39 12.24
N SER A 73 -9.02 -23.57 12.26
CA SER A 73 -8.19 -23.77 13.45
C SER A 73 -7.49 -22.50 13.94
N SER A 74 -7.87 -21.32 13.43
CA SER A 74 -7.27 -20.05 13.83
C SER A 74 -7.30 -19.85 15.35
N ALA A 75 -6.17 -19.46 15.93
CA ALA A 75 -6.08 -19.08 17.33
C ALA A 75 -6.72 -17.70 17.64
N ALA A 76 -7.28 -17.03 16.62
CA ALA A 76 -8.08 -15.80 16.74
C ALA A 76 -9.56 -16.04 16.41
N PRO A 77 -10.32 -16.88 17.15
CA PRO A 77 -11.71 -17.21 16.81
C PRO A 77 -12.65 -16.01 16.84
N TYR A 78 -12.34 -14.96 17.60
CA TYR A 78 -13.12 -13.74 17.58
C TYR A 78 -13.00 -13.04 16.21
N LEU A 79 -11.80 -12.97 15.63
CA LEU A 79 -11.58 -12.45 14.29
C LEU A 79 -12.16 -13.38 13.22
N ALA A 80 -11.72 -14.64 13.23
CA ALA A 80 -11.99 -15.61 12.17
C ALA A 80 -13.46 -16.08 12.08
N LYS A 81 -14.23 -15.92 13.16
CA LYS A 81 -15.65 -16.35 13.22
C LYS A 81 -16.56 -15.19 13.56
N THR A 82 -16.38 -14.55 14.74
CA THR A 82 -17.33 -13.56 15.26
C THR A 82 -17.32 -12.26 14.45
N LEU A 83 -16.16 -11.69 14.16
CA LEU A 83 -16.06 -10.48 13.34
C LEU A 83 -16.30 -10.79 11.86
N ARG A 84 -15.73 -11.85 11.36
CA ARG A 84 -15.89 -12.28 9.96
C ARG A 84 -17.37 -12.44 9.59
N SER A 85 -18.22 -12.92 10.51
CA SER A 85 -19.66 -13.07 10.26
C SER A 85 -20.42 -11.72 10.14
N LYS A 86 -19.76 -10.58 10.41
CA LYS A 86 -20.38 -9.26 10.42
C LYS A 86 -20.13 -8.41 9.19
N GLY A 87 -19.26 -8.87 8.26
CA GLY A 87 -18.89 -8.10 7.08
C GLY A 87 -18.42 -8.96 5.91
N VAL A 88 -17.60 -8.37 5.07
CA VAL A 88 -17.02 -8.99 3.88
C VAL A 88 -15.56 -9.38 4.14
N LEU A 89 -15.23 -10.65 3.91
CA LEU A 89 -13.85 -11.12 3.89
C LEU A 89 -13.29 -11.06 2.46
N LEU A 90 -12.22 -10.31 2.27
CA LEU A 90 -11.46 -10.25 1.02
C LEU A 90 -10.49 -11.43 0.99
N ASN A 91 -10.91 -12.53 0.37
CA ASN A 91 -10.17 -13.81 0.41
C ASN A 91 -8.81 -13.75 -0.33
N THR A 92 -8.69 -12.88 -1.30
CA THR A 92 -7.54 -12.70 -2.18
C THR A 92 -6.92 -11.33 -1.98
N TYR A 93 -6.65 -11.00 -0.71
CA TYR A 93 -5.93 -9.79 -0.33
C TYR A 93 -4.49 -10.16 0.06
N TYR A 94 -3.53 -9.37 -0.44
CA TYR A 94 -2.09 -9.65 -0.37
C TYR A 94 -1.31 -8.52 0.29
N GLY A 95 -0.25 -8.88 1.01
CA GLY A 95 0.84 -7.97 1.34
C GLY A 95 1.61 -7.58 0.07
N THR A 96 2.22 -6.40 0.06
CA THR A 96 2.95 -5.88 -1.11
C THR A 96 4.44 -6.16 -1.07
N ALA A 97 4.96 -6.49 0.10
CA ALA A 97 6.37 -6.76 0.33
C ALA A 97 6.54 -7.70 1.54
N HIS A 98 7.75 -8.16 1.78
CA HIS A 98 8.28 -8.61 3.06
C HIS A 98 9.40 -7.65 3.48
N ASN A 99 9.65 -7.41 4.59
CA ASN A 99 9.28 -7.23 5.95
C ASN A 99 8.13 -6.21 6.18
N SER A 100 7.87 -5.83 7.48
CA SER A 100 6.68 -5.06 7.88
C SER A 100 6.68 -3.64 7.34
N GLN A 101 7.75 -2.88 7.53
CA GLN A 101 7.80 -1.44 7.27
C GLN A 101 7.36 -1.05 5.83
N PRO A 102 7.76 -1.71 4.74
CA PRO A 102 7.31 -1.34 3.40
C PRO A 102 5.80 -1.54 3.19
N ASN A 103 5.17 -2.52 3.85
CA ASN A 103 3.73 -2.74 3.78
C ASN A 103 2.93 -1.61 4.44
N TYR A 104 3.40 -1.13 5.58
CA TYR A 104 2.81 0.03 6.25
C TYR A 104 2.94 1.31 5.40
N VAL A 105 4.11 1.54 4.79
CA VAL A 105 4.32 2.67 3.89
C VAL A 105 3.46 2.56 2.63
N ALA A 106 3.28 1.38 2.08
CA ALA A 106 2.41 1.13 0.94
C ALA A 106 0.97 1.58 1.21
N GLN A 107 0.44 1.30 2.40
CA GLN A 107 -0.92 1.69 2.83
C GLN A 107 -1.11 3.21 2.96
N LEU A 108 -0.05 4.00 3.16
CA LEU A 108 -0.17 5.45 3.34
C LEU A 108 0.33 6.29 2.17
N SER A 109 1.16 5.75 1.28
CA SER A 109 1.76 6.55 0.21
C SER A 109 1.89 5.83 -1.13
N GLY A 110 1.57 4.53 -1.18
CA GLY A 110 1.71 3.75 -2.39
C GLY A 110 3.17 3.59 -2.86
N GLN A 111 4.15 3.87 -1.99
CA GLN A 111 5.56 3.66 -2.32
C GLN A 111 5.91 2.18 -2.24
N GLY A 112 6.64 1.69 -3.25
CA GLY A 112 7.23 0.37 -3.22
C GLY A 112 8.46 0.31 -2.30
N PRO A 113 8.91 -0.92 -1.95
CA PRO A 113 10.05 -1.11 -1.05
C PRO A 113 11.37 -0.63 -1.65
N ASN A 114 12.31 -0.33 -0.77
CA ASN A 114 13.73 -0.18 -1.05
C ASN A 114 14.54 -1.05 -0.06
N PRO A 115 15.86 -1.24 -0.24
CA PRO A 115 16.64 -2.13 0.60
C PRO A 115 16.60 -1.83 2.10
N GLN A 116 16.52 -0.55 2.50
CA GLN A 116 16.44 -0.17 3.93
C GLN A 116 15.08 -0.54 4.51
N MET A 117 14.01 -0.30 3.75
CA MET A 117 12.65 -0.69 4.13
C MET A 117 12.51 -2.20 4.22
N GLN A 118 13.12 -2.96 3.31
CA GLN A 118 13.19 -4.43 3.38
C GLN A 118 14.08 -4.96 4.52
N GLY A 119 14.79 -4.12 5.22
CA GLY A 119 15.48 -4.38 6.48
C GLY A 119 14.77 -3.76 7.67
N ASP A 120 13.48 -3.40 7.56
CA ASP A 120 12.68 -2.74 8.61
C ASP A 120 13.30 -1.45 9.15
N CYS A 121 14.07 -0.77 8.31
CA CYS A 121 14.66 0.51 8.72
C CYS A 121 15.39 0.44 10.07
N GLN A 122 16.24 -0.58 10.27
CA GLN A 122 17.02 -0.71 11.52
C GLN A 122 17.86 0.52 11.84
N VAL A 123 18.28 1.24 10.81
CA VAL A 123 18.76 2.62 10.91
C VAL A 123 17.69 3.53 10.32
N TYR A 124 17.22 4.48 11.10
CA TYR A 124 16.18 5.44 10.72
C TYR A 124 16.77 6.51 9.78
N SER A 125 17.19 6.06 8.60
CA SER A 125 17.98 6.87 7.66
C SER A 125 17.14 7.83 6.85
N THR A 126 17.71 8.99 6.51
CA THR A 126 17.14 9.89 5.52
C THR A 126 17.02 9.19 4.16
N PHE A 127 15.90 9.36 3.48
CA PHE A 127 15.77 8.90 2.10
C PHE A 127 16.58 9.81 1.17
N VAL A 128 17.50 9.20 0.43
CA VAL A 128 18.31 9.90 -0.58
C VAL A 128 17.91 9.43 -1.96
N GLY A 129 17.44 10.34 -2.80
CA GLY A 129 16.99 10.03 -4.17
C GLY A 129 16.06 11.08 -4.74
N ALA A 130 15.45 10.74 -5.87
CA ALA A 130 14.52 11.58 -6.61
C ALA A 130 13.14 10.94 -6.72
N THR A 131 12.09 11.76 -6.79
CA THR A 131 10.69 11.33 -7.01
C THR A 131 10.38 11.43 -8.50
N THR A 132 10.73 10.45 -9.31
CA THR A 132 10.64 10.60 -10.77
C THR A 132 10.16 9.38 -11.54
N ALA A 133 10.07 8.20 -10.92
CA ALA A 133 9.56 7.02 -11.64
C ALA A 133 8.03 6.98 -11.64
N ALA A 134 7.44 6.61 -12.77
CA ALA A 134 6.01 6.31 -12.85
C ALA A 134 5.70 4.98 -12.11
N PRO A 135 4.56 4.86 -11.46
CA PRO A 135 3.56 5.88 -11.16
C PRO A 135 3.84 6.59 -9.83
N GLY A 136 4.60 7.69 -9.84
CA GLY A 136 4.81 8.53 -8.64
C GLY A 136 5.70 7.90 -7.56
N GLN A 137 6.64 7.02 -7.97
CA GLN A 137 7.56 6.35 -7.06
C GLN A 137 8.78 7.21 -6.78
N ALA A 138 9.17 7.28 -5.51
CA ALA A 138 10.48 7.81 -5.12
C ALA A 138 11.56 6.80 -5.51
N VAL A 139 12.52 7.22 -6.33
CA VAL A 139 13.69 6.40 -6.71
C VAL A 139 14.87 6.78 -5.84
N GLY A 140 15.38 5.82 -5.09
CA GLY A 140 16.45 6.05 -4.13
C GLY A 140 16.46 5.03 -3.01
N SER A 141 17.01 5.39 -1.88
CA SER A 141 17.22 4.51 -0.74
C SER A 141 17.15 5.28 0.57
N GLY A 142 16.65 4.66 1.61
CA GLY A 142 16.45 5.25 2.93
C GLY A 142 15.06 5.04 3.45
N CYS A 143 14.81 5.54 4.63
CA CYS A 143 13.60 5.27 5.39
C CYS A 143 12.65 6.47 5.44
N VAL A 144 13.19 7.66 5.75
CA VAL A 144 12.40 8.87 5.98
C VAL A 144 12.26 9.65 4.67
N PHE A 145 11.10 9.55 4.06
CA PHE A 145 10.79 10.23 2.81
C PHE A 145 10.75 11.75 2.96
N PRO A 146 11.27 12.50 1.97
CA PRO A 146 11.20 13.97 1.95
C PRO A 146 9.75 14.44 1.81
N ALA A 147 9.50 15.69 2.16
CA ALA A 147 8.17 16.33 2.12
C ALA A 147 7.54 16.36 0.71
N SER A 148 8.34 16.17 -0.34
CA SER A 148 7.85 16.04 -1.72
C SER A 148 7.16 14.71 -2.01
N VAL A 149 7.37 13.68 -1.19
CA VAL A 149 6.66 12.41 -1.30
C VAL A 149 5.33 12.52 -0.57
N GLY A 150 4.23 12.44 -1.34
CA GLY A 150 2.87 12.54 -0.82
C GLY A 150 2.51 11.34 0.07
N SER A 151 1.62 11.60 1.03
CA SER A 151 1.01 10.56 1.86
C SER A 151 -0.48 10.84 2.10
N LEU A 152 -1.27 9.81 2.34
CA LEU A 152 -2.69 9.94 2.66
C LEU A 152 -2.96 10.95 3.79
N PRO A 153 -2.19 10.96 4.90
CA PRO A 153 -2.31 11.97 5.94
C PRO A 153 -2.16 13.42 5.43
N THR A 154 -1.17 13.66 4.57
CA THR A 154 -0.94 15.02 4.03
C THR A 154 -2.03 15.43 3.04
N GLN A 155 -2.56 14.50 2.25
CA GLN A 155 -3.72 14.75 1.38
C GLN A 155 -4.98 15.07 2.19
N LEU A 156 -5.26 14.30 3.25
CA LEU A 156 -6.40 14.55 4.15
C LEU A 156 -6.31 15.95 4.75
N GLN A 157 -5.14 16.34 5.28
CA GLN A 157 -4.93 17.68 5.83
C GLN A 157 -5.15 18.77 4.78
N ALA A 158 -4.62 18.60 3.57
CA ALA A 158 -4.81 19.56 2.48
C ALA A 158 -6.29 19.74 2.11
N LYS A 159 -7.11 18.70 2.32
CA LYS A 159 -8.56 18.72 2.08
C LYS A 159 -9.38 19.19 3.30
N GLY A 160 -8.73 19.52 4.41
CA GLY A 160 -9.41 19.90 5.65
C GLY A 160 -10.03 18.71 6.41
N LEU A 161 -9.64 17.47 6.08
CA LEU A 161 -10.04 16.26 6.76
C LEU A 161 -9.06 15.90 7.88
N SER A 162 -9.56 15.20 8.88
CA SER A 162 -8.78 14.84 10.06
C SER A 162 -8.27 13.39 9.99
N TRP A 163 -7.10 13.17 10.57
CA TRP A 163 -6.55 11.84 10.77
C TRP A 163 -5.83 11.72 12.11
N LYS A 164 -5.75 10.53 12.66
CA LYS A 164 -4.87 10.15 13.77
C LYS A 164 -4.30 8.75 13.60
N GLY A 165 -3.02 8.61 13.96
CA GLY A 165 -2.39 7.33 14.23
C GLY A 165 -2.46 7.03 15.72
N TYR A 166 -3.03 5.89 16.08
CA TYR A 166 -3.13 5.39 17.45
C TYR A 166 -2.18 4.21 17.60
N MET A 167 -1.05 4.45 18.26
CA MET A 167 0.02 3.47 18.41
C MET A 167 0.06 2.99 19.86
N GLU A 168 -0.14 1.70 20.08
CA GLU A 168 -0.06 1.16 21.43
C GLU A 168 1.39 1.21 21.94
N ASP A 169 1.57 1.57 23.21
CA ASP A 169 2.85 1.75 23.88
C ASP A 169 3.79 2.81 23.25
N ILE A 170 3.29 3.72 22.41
CA ILE A 170 4.16 4.78 21.88
C ILE A 170 4.77 5.65 22.98
N GLY A 171 4.12 5.75 24.13
CA GLY A 171 4.55 6.58 25.26
C GLY A 171 4.46 8.07 24.93
N THR A 172 5.54 8.65 24.41
CA THR A 172 5.54 10.05 23.97
C THR A 172 4.92 10.18 22.56
N PRO A 173 3.92 11.03 22.36
CA PRO A 173 3.35 11.26 21.04
C PRO A 173 4.40 11.65 19.99
N CYS A 174 4.23 11.17 18.74
CA CYS A 174 5.18 11.39 17.65
C CYS A 174 6.57 10.82 17.92
N ARG A 175 6.69 9.77 18.71
CA ARG A 175 7.96 9.11 19.02
C ARG A 175 8.55 8.44 17.79
N HIS A 176 9.79 8.78 17.48
CA HIS A 176 10.61 8.15 16.45
C HIS A 176 12.10 8.25 16.82
N PRO A 177 13.00 7.45 16.25
CA PRO A 177 14.43 7.61 16.40
C PRO A 177 14.91 8.97 15.86
N ALA A 178 16.07 9.43 16.31
CA ALA A 178 16.76 10.50 15.61
C ALA A 178 17.13 10.05 14.20
N VAL A 179 17.09 10.96 13.23
CA VAL A 179 17.46 10.66 11.84
C VAL A 179 18.90 10.15 11.81
N ASP A 180 19.13 9.13 11.00
CA ASP A 180 20.39 8.40 10.82
C ASP A 180 20.87 7.62 12.08
N ALA A 181 20.04 7.51 13.12
CA ALA A 181 20.31 6.68 14.28
C ALA A 181 19.72 5.26 14.13
N VAL A 182 20.32 4.31 14.85
CA VAL A 182 19.75 2.98 15.04
C VAL A 182 18.41 3.09 15.75
N ASP A 183 17.40 2.39 15.25
CA ASP A 183 16.08 2.35 15.88
C ASP A 183 16.08 1.48 17.14
N PRO A 184 15.90 2.05 18.33
CA PRO A 184 15.92 1.31 19.59
C PRO A 184 14.65 0.49 19.84
N THR A 185 13.64 0.60 18.95
CA THR A 185 12.31 -0.06 19.06
C THR A 185 12.20 -1.32 18.20
N GLN A 186 13.32 -1.79 17.62
CA GLN A 186 13.35 -3.01 16.80
C GLN A 186 12.99 -4.28 17.57
N LYS A 187 13.11 -4.26 18.90
CA LYS A 187 12.76 -5.37 19.80
C LYS A 187 11.95 -4.85 20.97
N ALA A 188 10.90 -5.60 21.33
CA ALA A 188 10.09 -5.33 22.49
C ALA A 188 10.93 -5.36 23.79
N LYS A 189 10.54 -4.53 24.74
CA LYS A 189 11.02 -4.53 26.13
C LYS A 189 9.82 -4.58 27.05
N VAL A 190 10.00 -5.14 28.25
CA VAL A 190 8.92 -5.11 29.26
C VAL A 190 8.53 -3.67 29.56
N GLY A 191 7.25 -3.35 29.34
CA GLY A 191 6.71 -2.00 29.50
C GLY A 191 6.95 -1.04 28.32
N ASP A 192 7.57 -1.50 27.22
CA ASP A 192 7.76 -0.74 25.99
C ASP A 192 7.82 -1.72 24.80
N GLN A 193 6.67 -2.01 24.23
CA GLN A 193 6.54 -2.94 23.10
C GLN A 193 6.15 -2.20 21.79
N TYR A 194 6.27 -0.87 21.77
CA TYR A 194 6.10 -0.08 20.57
C TYR A 194 7.21 -0.36 19.55
N ALA A 195 6.84 -0.43 18.25
CA ALA A 195 7.78 -0.52 17.15
C ALA A 195 7.60 0.64 16.17
N THR A 196 8.68 1.39 15.92
CA THR A 196 8.64 2.50 14.94
C THR A 196 8.29 1.99 13.54
N ARG A 197 8.80 0.81 13.14
CA ARG A 197 8.52 0.20 11.82
C ARG A 197 7.04 -0.10 11.58
N HIS A 198 6.22 -0.23 12.64
CA HIS A 198 4.77 -0.41 12.55
C HIS A 198 4.01 0.93 12.65
N ASN A 199 4.71 2.05 12.66
CA ASN A 199 4.15 3.40 12.69
C ASN A 199 4.52 4.16 11.41
N PRO A 200 3.75 3.98 10.31
CA PRO A 200 4.14 4.52 9.01
C PRO A 200 4.23 6.04 8.95
N PHE A 201 3.57 6.74 9.85
CA PHE A 201 3.59 8.21 9.90
C PHE A 201 4.99 8.77 10.15
N MET A 202 5.82 8.02 10.88
CA MET A 202 7.17 8.45 11.24
C MET A 202 8.15 8.43 10.06
N TYR A 203 7.78 7.83 8.95
CA TYR A 203 8.63 7.73 7.76
C TYR A 203 8.40 8.84 6.73
N PHE A 204 7.70 9.91 7.11
CA PHE A 204 7.46 11.09 6.26
C PHE A 204 7.88 12.38 6.98
N SER A 205 8.89 13.08 6.44
CA SER A 205 9.37 14.33 7.04
C SER A 205 8.29 15.42 7.07
N ALA A 206 7.33 15.39 6.13
CA ALA A 206 6.16 16.27 6.15
C ALA A 206 5.28 16.08 7.40
N ILE A 207 5.33 14.91 8.03
CA ILE A 207 4.58 14.60 9.26
C ILE A 207 5.46 14.86 10.48
N THR A 208 6.66 14.27 10.53
CA THR A 208 7.54 14.34 11.71
C THR A 208 8.03 15.75 12.01
N HIS A 209 8.20 16.60 10.99
CA HIS A 209 8.55 18.00 11.17
C HIS A 209 7.33 18.93 11.35
N SER A 210 6.11 18.39 11.30
CA SER A 210 4.90 19.18 11.52
C SER A 210 4.69 19.46 13.01
N ALA A 211 4.28 20.68 13.35
CA ALA A 211 3.84 21.04 14.69
C ALA A 211 2.62 20.22 15.18
N ASP A 212 1.92 19.55 14.24
CA ASP A 212 0.75 18.73 14.52
C ASP A 212 1.10 17.27 14.82
N CYS A 213 2.33 16.82 14.60
CA CYS A 213 2.70 15.41 14.76
C CYS A 213 2.27 14.85 16.12
N ALA A 214 2.62 15.50 17.21
CA ALA A 214 2.28 15.05 18.56
C ALA A 214 0.75 15.08 18.88
N ARG A 215 -0.04 15.81 18.09
CA ARG A 215 -1.50 15.82 18.24
C ARG A 215 -2.18 14.72 17.42
N ARG A 216 -1.51 14.21 16.40
CA ARG A 216 -2.07 13.29 15.41
C ARG A 216 -1.51 11.88 15.52
N ASN A 217 -0.30 11.71 16.00
CA ASN A 217 0.30 10.41 16.24
C ASN A 217 0.45 10.22 17.75
N VAL A 218 -0.48 9.47 18.33
CA VAL A 218 -0.75 9.44 19.76
C VAL A 218 -0.79 8.02 20.29
N ASP A 219 -0.75 7.89 21.62
CA ASP A 219 -0.95 6.60 22.28
C ASP A 219 -2.38 6.09 22.09
N LEU A 220 -2.54 4.77 21.93
CA LEU A 220 -3.82 4.11 21.74
C LEU A 220 -4.85 4.41 22.85
N SER A 221 -4.40 4.72 24.07
CA SER A 221 -5.26 5.10 25.19
C SER A 221 -6.08 6.37 24.93
N GLN A 222 -5.74 7.18 23.90
CA GLN A 222 -6.54 8.34 23.49
C GLN A 222 -7.79 7.96 22.67
N LEU A 223 -7.80 6.77 22.04
CA LEU A 223 -8.87 6.35 21.15
C LEU A 223 -10.26 6.41 21.79
N PRO A 224 -10.50 5.93 23.03
CA PRO A 224 -11.83 6.00 23.64
C PRO A 224 -12.37 7.42 23.79
N LYS A 225 -11.52 8.40 24.05
CA LYS A 225 -11.90 9.81 24.14
C LYS A 225 -12.35 10.34 22.78
N ASP A 226 -11.63 10.01 21.73
CA ASP A 226 -11.93 10.45 20.37
C ASP A 226 -13.21 9.76 19.83
N LEU A 227 -13.48 8.52 20.24
CA LEU A 227 -14.69 7.78 19.87
C LEU A 227 -15.99 8.28 20.55
N ALA A 228 -15.90 9.20 21.50
CA ALA A 228 -17.06 9.66 22.30
C ALA A 228 -18.15 10.35 21.46
N SER A 229 -17.78 10.98 20.33
CA SER A 229 -18.73 11.56 19.38
C SER A 229 -18.21 11.46 17.94
N ALA A 230 -19.10 11.57 16.95
CA ALA A 230 -18.70 11.62 15.55
C ALA A 230 -17.81 12.85 15.23
N SER A 231 -18.03 13.96 15.92
CA SER A 231 -17.25 15.20 15.69
C SER A 231 -15.84 15.16 16.29
N THR A 232 -15.58 14.29 17.25
CA THR A 232 -14.25 14.09 17.86
C THR A 232 -13.49 12.94 17.21
N THR A 233 -14.19 12.02 16.54
CA THR A 233 -13.58 10.90 15.81
C THR A 233 -12.93 11.40 14.51
N PRO A 234 -11.65 11.12 14.24
CA PRO A 234 -11.01 11.50 12.98
C PRO A 234 -11.66 10.82 11.76
N ASN A 235 -11.57 11.47 10.60
CA ASN A 235 -11.98 10.84 9.33
C ASN A 235 -11.17 9.56 9.04
N LEU A 236 -9.88 9.56 9.34
CA LEU A 236 -9.04 8.36 9.32
C LEU A 236 -8.46 8.10 10.72
N SER A 237 -8.76 6.94 11.26
CA SER A 237 -8.17 6.37 12.48
C SER A 237 -7.34 5.15 12.10
N TYR A 238 -6.01 5.29 12.11
CA TYR A 238 -5.08 4.21 11.80
C TYR A 238 -4.52 3.67 13.12
N ILE A 239 -4.72 2.38 13.37
CA ILE A 239 -4.54 1.77 14.69
C ILE A 239 -3.54 0.62 14.56
N THR A 240 -2.45 0.70 15.32
CA THR A 240 -1.44 -0.35 15.37
C THR A 240 -1.26 -0.79 16.82
N PRO A 241 -1.55 -2.06 17.14
CA PRO A 241 -1.21 -2.64 18.42
C PRO A 241 0.30 -2.69 18.63
N ASN A 242 0.75 -2.95 19.85
CA ASN A 242 2.17 -3.20 20.15
C ASN A 242 2.62 -4.57 19.66
N LEU A 243 3.94 -4.85 19.69
CA LEU A 243 4.56 -6.09 19.17
C LEU A 243 3.99 -7.40 19.73
N CYS A 244 3.38 -7.37 20.90
CA CYS A 244 2.69 -8.54 21.45
C CYS A 244 1.26 -8.65 20.90
N ASP A 245 0.55 -7.53 20.88
CA ASP A 245 -0.88 -7.49 20.66
C ASP A 245 -1.23 -7.42 19.15
N ASP A 246 -0.27 -7.03 18.30
CA ASP A 246 -0.37 -7.14 16.84
C ASP A 246 -0.13 -8.57 16.32
N GLY A 247 0.47 -9.43 17.16
CA GLY A 247 0.77 -10.82 16.85
C GLY A 247 2.19 -11.08 16.36
N HIS A 248 3.05 -10.06 16.27
CA HIS A 248 4.44 -10.21 15.84
C HIS A 248 5.23 -11.13 16.79
N ASP A 249 5.24 -10.79 18.09
CA ASP A 249 5.98 -11.56 19.09
C ASP A 249 5.17 -12.78 19.56
N SER A 250 5.84 -13.94 19.65
CA SER A 250 5.27 -15.17 20.18
C SER A 250 6.39 -16.08 20.73
N PRO A 251 6.55 -16.20 22.04
CA PRO A 251 5.83 -15.50 23.12
C PRO A 251 6.21 -14.02 23.21
N CYS A 252 5.36 -13.24 23.89
CA CYS A 252 5.65 -11.85 24.19
C CYS A 252 6.73 -11.70 25.26
N VAL A 253 7.42 -10.55 25.26
CA VAL A 253 8.47 -10.25 26.24
C VAL A 253 7.95 -10.19 27.70
N ASP A 254 6.66 -9.93 27.88
CA ASP A 254 5.96 -9.86 29.17
C ASP A 254 5.39 -11.21 29.63
N GLY A 255 5.64 -12.30 28.89
CA GLY A 255 5.22 -13.66 29.19
C GLY A 255 3.81 -14.04 28.69
N ARG A 256 3.10 -13.14 28.02
CA ARG A 256 1.86 -13.49 27.31
C ARG A 256 2.13 -14.42 26.13
N PRO A 257 1.13 -15.20 25.65
CA PRO A 257 1.33 -16.15 24.56
C PRO A 257 1.83 -15.52 23.27
N GLY A 258 1.40 -14.28 22.97
CA GLY A 258 1.68 -13.64 21.69
C GLY A 258 0.91 -14.24 20.50
N GLY A 259 1.34 -13.87 19.28
CA GLY A 259 0.72 -14.36 18.07
C GLY A 259 -0.78 -14.10 17.99
N LEU A 260 -1.50 -14.91 17.22
CA LEU A 260 -2.95 -14.76 17.02
C LEU A 260 -3.77 -14.85 18.33
N ALA A 261 -3.25 -15.47 19.38
CA ALA A 261 -3.92 -15.52 20.69
C ALA A 261 -3.99 -14.13 21.33
N SER A 262 -2.90 -13.37 21.29
CA SER A 262 -2.87 -11.98 21.79
C SER A 262 -3.68 -11.05 20.88
N VAL A 263 -3.57 -11.19 19.56
CA VAL A 263 -4.45 -10.49 18.61
C VAL A 263 -5.93 -10.69 18.95
N ASN A 264 -6.33 -11.95 19.21
CA ASN A 264 -7.71 -12.27 19.54
C ASN A 264 -8.19 -11.55 20.82
N ALA A 265 -7.38 -11.57 21.86
CA ALA A 265 -7.69 -10.90 23.12
C ALA A 265 -7.78 -9.37 22.96
N TRP A 266 -6.85 -8.80 22.22
CA TRP A 266 -6.80 -7.36 21.95
C TRP A 266 -8.03 -6.89 21.13
N LEU A 267 -8.37 -7.62 20.05
CA LEU A 267 -9.53 -7.30 19.22
C LEU A 267 -10.85 -7.38 20.02
N GLN A 268 -10.97 -8.31 20.96
CA GLN A 268 -12.15 -8.40 21.85
C GLN A 268 -12.33 -7.17 22.73
N VAL A 269 -11.25 -6.45 23.05
CA VAL A 269 -11.30 -5.22 23.86
C VAL A 269 -11.59 -3.99 22.99
N TRP A 270 -10.94 -3.86 21.84
CA TRP A 270 -10.90 -2.61 21.08
C TRP A 270 -11.98 -2.53 19.99
N VAL A 271 -12.27 -3.63 19.28
CA VAL A 271 -13.24 -3.60 18.20
C VAL A 271 -14.66 -3.26 18.69
N PRO A 272 -15.16 -3.77 19.83
CA PRO A 272 -16.47 -3.36 20.33
C PRO A 272 -16.56 -1.86 20.63
N LYS A 273 -15.48 -1.21 21.08
CA LYS A 273 -15.46 0.24 21.32
C LYS A 273 -15.64 1.02 20.00
N ILE A 274 -14.96 0.58 18.94
CA ILE A 274 -15.09 1.18 17.61
C ILE A 274 -16.49 0.97 17.05
N LEU A 275 -16.98 -0.27 17.01
CA LEU A 275 -18.29 -0.61 16.43
C LEU A 275 -19.47 0.04 17.19
N ASN A 276 -19.28 0.35 18.47
CA ASN A 276 -20.29 1.03 19.28
C ASN A 276 -20.20 2.56 19.23
N SER A 277 -19.15 3.14 18.63
CA SER A 277 -18.97 4.59 18.55
C SER A 277 -20.05 5.26 17.69
N PRO A 278 -20.41 6.52 17.98
CA PRO A 278 -21.33 7.29 17.15
C PRO A 278 -20.87 7.43 15.69
N ALA A 279 -19.57 7.63 15.46
CA ALA A 279 -18.98 7.77 14.14
C ALA A 279 -19.14 6.49 13.31
N TYR A 280 -18.78 5.34 13.87
CA TYR A 280 -18.93 4.06 13.16
C TYR A 280 -20.40 3.77 12.82
N LYS A 281 -21.32 3.97 13.77
CA LYS A 281 -22.77 3.74 13.56
C LYS A 281 -23.38 4.66 12.52
N SER A 282 -22.86 5.87 12.38
CA SER A 282 -23.36 6.85 11.40
C SER A 282 -22.90 6.50 9.98
N ASP A 283 -21.59 6.48 9.78
CA ASP A 283 -20.98 6.40 8.45
C ASP A 283 -19.58 5.78 8.50
N GLY A 284 -19.37 4.83 9.41
CA GLY A 284 -18.07 4.22 9.63
C GLY A 284 -17.79 2.98 8.79
N GLU A 285 -16.49 2.77 8.57
CA GLU A 285 -15.92 1.56 8.00
C GLU A 285 -14.72 1.12 8.84
N LEU A 286 -14.63 -0.16 9.15
CA LEU A 286 -13.47 -0.77 9.81
C LEU A 286 -12.85 -1.80 8.88
N VAL A 287 -11.57 -1.64 8.60
CA VAL A 287 -10.73 -2.60 7.89
C VAL A 287 -9.77 -3.25 8.88
N ILE A 288 -9.72 -4.58 8.90
CA ILE A 288 -8.73 -5.36 9.68
C ILE A 288 -7.97 -6.22 8.70
N THR A 289 -6.64 -6.07 8.66
CA THR A 289 -5.76 -6.85 7.79
C THR A 289 -4.43 -7.13 8.48
N ALA A 290 -3.66 -8.10 7.97
CA ALA A 290 -2.25 -8.21 8.30
C ALA A 290 -1.43 -7.30 7.37
N ASP A 291 -0.18 -7.06 7.72
CA ASP A 291 0.78 -6.38 6.86
C ASP A 291 1.35 -7.32 5.80
N GLU A 292 1.76 -8.52 6.21
CA GLU A 292 2.33 -9.56 5.35
C GLU A 292 1.99 -10.97 5.86
N ALA A 293 2.29 -12.00 5.07
CA ALA A 293 2.18 -13.39 5.49
C ALA A 293 3.25 -13.79 6.50
N ASP A 294 3.15 -15.01 7.05
CA ASP A 294 3.96 -15.48 8.18
C ASP A 294 5.48 -15.37 7.94
N SER A 295 5.95 -15.54 6.72
CA SER A 295 7.37 -15.33 6.35
C SER A 295 7.56 -15.34 4.83
N PRO A 296 8.67 -14.76 4.32
CA PRO A 296 9.02 -14.81 2.89
C PRO A 296 9.16 -16.24 2.34
N GLN A 297 9.55 -17.19 3.18
CA GLN A 297 9.72 -18.59 2.78
C GLN A 297 8.39 -19.35 2.71
N SER A 298 7.40 -18.92 3.50
CA SER A 298 6.09 -19.57 3.51
C SER A 298 5.21 -19.10 2.36
N ASP A 299 5.16 -17.80 2.11
CA ASP A 299 4.36 -17.22 1.04
C ASP A 299 4.89 -15.81 0.67
N SER A 300 5.45 -15.68 -0.52
CA SER A 300 5.87 -14.40 -1.13
C SER A 300 5.10 -14.13 -2.41
N THR A 301 3.87 -14.64 -2.51
CA THR A 301 3.01 -14.39 -3.66
C THR A 301 2.51 -12.94 -3.67
N ALA A 302 2.08 -12.53 -4.83
CA ALA A 302 1.51 -11.21 -5.09
C ALA A 302 0.28 -11.33 -5.97
N CYS A 303 -0.52 -10.26 -6.02
CA CYS A 303 -1.52 -10.05 -7.06
C CYS A 303 -1.22 -8.75 -7.81
N CYS A 304 -2.13 -8.27 -8.56
CA CYS A 304 -2.38 -6.85 -8.82
C CYS A 304 -1.21 -6.07 -9.47
N GLY A 305 -0.17 -6.72 -9.97
CA GLY A 305 0.92 -6.07 -10.70
C GLY A 305 2.03 -5.47 -9.83
N GLU A 306 2.22 -5.97 -8.60
CA GLU A 306 3.43 -5.69 -7.80
C GLU A 306 4.67 -6.26 -8.51
N GLY A 307 4.99 -5.74 -9.66
CA GLY A 307 6.23 -6.06 -10.37
C GLY A 307 7.42 -5.48 -9.62
N PRO A 308 8.65 -5.65 -10.17
CA PRO A 308 9.82 -5.05 -9.56
C PRO A 308 9.57 -3.57 -9.28
N ALA A 309 9.71 -3.17 -8.01
CA ALA A 309 9.70 -1.76 -7.65
C ALA A 309 10.99 -1.09 -8.17
N PRO A 310 11.01 0.23 -8.42
CA PRO A 310 12.19 0.92 -8.91
C PRO A 310 13.45 0.69 -8.05
N ASN A 311 13.26 0.46 -6.76
CA ASN A 311 14.33 0.31 -5.78
C ASN A 311 14.54 -1.12 -5.30
N SER A 312 13.68 -2.08 -5.72
CA SER A 312 13.77 -3.49 -5.33
C SER A 312 13.28 -4.38 -6.46
N SER A 313 14.10 -5.33 -6.86
CA SER A 313 13.74 -6.33 -7.88
C SER A 313 12.83 -7.45 -7.32
N LEU A 314 12.85 -7.68 -6.02
CA LEU A 314 12.07 -8.68 -5.32
C LEU A 314 11.42 -8.06 -4.07
N PRO A 315 10.25 -7.42 -4.20
CA PRO A 315 9.54 -6.83 -3.06
C PRO A 315 9.31 -7.81 -1.90
N GLY A 316 9.00 -9.05 -2.20
CA GLY A 316 8.78 -10.11 -1.22
C GLY A 316 10.04 -10.87 -0.78
N ILE A 317 11.25 -10.34 -1.02
CA ILE A 317 12.56 -10.94 -0.68
C ILE A 317 12.82 -12.26 -1.43
N THR A 318 11.91 -13.22 -1.39
CA THR A 318 11.99 -14.50 -2.11
C THR A 318 11.00 -14.59 -3.29
N GLY A 319 10.11 -13.62 -3.41
CA GLY A 319 9.07 -13.53 -4.44
C GLY A 319 8.63 -12.11 -4.71
N SER A 320 7.48 -11.95 -5.36
CA SER A 320 7.01 -10.65 -5.86
C SER A 320 6.21 -9.83 -4.86
N GLY A 321 5.73 -10.41 -3.74
CA GLY A 321 4.91 -9.69 -2.76
C GLY A 321 5.01 -10.24 -1.36
N GLY A 322 4.14 -9.74 -0.48
CA GLY A 322 4.09 -10.09 0.94
C GLY A 322 3.19 -11.28 1.27
N GLY A 323 2.77 -12.06 0.26
CA GLY A 323 1.91 -13.23 0.44
C GLY A 323 0.44 -12.91 0.65
N ARG A 324 -0.37 -13.96 0.64
CA ARG A 324 -1.82 -13.87 0.83
C ARG A 324 -2.17 -13.76 2.31
N ILE A 325 -2.84 -12.68 2.69
CA ILE A 325 -3.16 -12.36 4.10
C ILE A 325 -4.66 -12.24 4.39
N GLY A 326 -5.46 -11.82 3.41
CA GLY A 326 -6.87 -11.50 3.61
C GLY A 326 -7.10 -10.18 4.32
N ALA A 327 -8.29 -9.61 4.14
CA ALA A 327 -8.73 -8.43 4.87
C ALA A 327 -10.22 -8.51 5.17
N LEU A 328 -10.65 -8.04 6.34
CA LEU A 328 -12.05 -7.99 6.73
C LEU A 328 -12.53 -6.54 6.70
N VAL A 329 -13.60 -6.29 5.95
CA VAL A 329 -14.25 -4.97 5.89
C VAL A 329 -15.59 -5.04 6.58
N LEU A 330 -15.76 -4.21 7.59
CA LEU A 330 -16.98 -4.07 8.38
C LEU A 330 -17.56 -2.68 8.18
N SER A 331 -18.78 -2.61 7.68
CA SER A 331 -19.52 -1.35 7.52
C SER A 331 -21.01 -1.66 7.37
N ARG A 332 -21.86 -0.66 7.55
CA ARG A 332 -23.29 -0.81 7.23
C ARG A 332 -23.57 -1.12 5.75
N TRP A 333 -22.59 -0.86 4.87
CA TRP A 333 -22.68 -1.11 3.43
C TRP A 333 -22.11 -2.46 3.00
N THR A 334 -21.54 -3.23 3.91
CA THR A 334 -21.03 -4.58 3.64
C THR A 334 -22.04 -5.64 4.09
N ALA A 335 -22.31 -6.64 3.25
CA ALA A 335 -23.23 -7.72 3.62
C ALA A 335 -22.59 -8.65 4.67
N PRO A 336 -23.30 -8.95 5.76
CA PRO A 336 -22.81 -9.88 6.77
C PRO A 336 -22.48 -11.24 6.16
N ASN A 337 -21.42 -11.88 6.67
CA ASN A 337 -20.99 -13.23 6.29
C ASN A 337 -20.73 -13.42 4.79
N SER A 338 -20.37 -12.35 4.08
CA SER A 338 -20.02 -12.39 2.66
C SER A 338 -18.50 -12.44 2.43
N TRP A 339 -18.09 -12.59 1.19
CA TRP A 339 -16.68 -12.61 0.78
C TRP A 339 -16.52 -12.09 -0.64
N SER A 340 -15.32 -11.59 -0.94
CA SER A 340 -14.87 -11.26 -2.28
C SER A 340 -13.65 -12.10 -2.67
N THR A 341 -13.58 -12.50 -3.93
CA THR A 341 -12.43 -13.15 -4.55
C THR A 341 -11.71 -12.23 -5.53
N THR A 342 -12.09 -10.97 -5.58
CA THR A 342 -11.36 -9.95 -6.33
C THR A 342 -9.97 -9.78 -5.72
N PRO A 343 -8.89 -9.80 -6.53
CA PRO A 343 -7.55 -9.60 -6.01
C PRO A 343 -7.34 -8.16 -5.53
N TYR A 344 -6.87 -8.01 -4.31
CA TYR A 344 -6.54 -6.74 -3.66
C TYR A 344 -5.18 -6.81 -2.96
N ASN A 345 -4.60 -5.66 -2.69
CA ASN A 345 -3.38 -5.51 -1.89
C ASN A 345 -3.38 -4.19 -1.11
N HIS A 346 -2.26 -3.82 -0.46
CA HIS A 346 -2.17 -2.57 0.27
C HIS A 346 -2.28 -1.32 -0.62
N TYR A 347 -1.87 -1.38 -1.88
CA TYR A 347 -2.10 -0.29 -2.83
C TYR A 347 -3.59 -0.16 -3.19
N SER A 348 -4.30 -1.28 -3.28
CA SER A 348 -5.76 -1.32 -3.44
C SER A 348 -6.48 -0.68 -2.25
N LEU A 349 -6.01 -0.95 -1.02
CA LEU A 349 -6.54 -0.31 0.19
C LEU A 349 -6.34 1.20 0.12
N LEU A 350 -5.12 1.65 -0.16
CA LEU A 350 -4.84 3.09 -0.28
C LEU A 350 -5.74 3.74 -1.33
N ALA A 351 -5.82 3.15 -2.53
CA ALA A 351 -6.68 3.67 -3.60
C ALA A 351 -8.16 3.73 -3.20
N SER A 352 -8.65 2.74 -2.42
CA SER A 352 -10.02 2.72 -1.91
C SER A 352 -10.27 3.81 -0.86
N LEU A 353 -9.29 4.07 0.01
CA LEU A 353 -9.34 5.19 0.96
C LEU A 353 -9.32 6.54 0.24
N GLU A 354 -8.51 6.66 -0.81
CA GLU A 354 -8.46 7.86 -1.65
C GLU A 354 -9.79 8.09 -2.38
N ASP A 355 -10.45 7.04 -2.86
CA ASP A 355 -11.82 7.12 -3.43
C ASP A 355 -12.84 7.60 -2.38
N ILE A 356 -12.85 6.98 -1.18
CA ILE A 356 -13.74 7.37 -0.07
C ILE A 356 -13.60 8.86 0.25
N PHE A 357 -12.37 9.32 0.36
CA PHE A 357 -12.06 10.71 0.71
C PHE A 357 -11.98 11.63 -0.53
N ARG A 358 -12.19 11.12 -1.74
CA ARG A 358 -12.11 11.84 -3.03
C ARG A 358 -10.78 12.56 -3.20
N LEU A 359 -9.69 11.85 -2.98
CA LEU A 359 -8.31 12.30 -3.09
C LEU A 359 -7.69 11.81 -4.41
N PRO A 360 -6.65 12.47 -4.93
CA PRO A 360 -5.86 11.92 -6.03
C PRO A 360 -5.08 10.70 -5.55
N TYR A 361 -4.86 9.72 -6.44
CA TYR A 361 -4.10 8.52 -6.10
C TYR A 361 -2.60 8.81 -5.95
N LEU A 362 -1.97 8.12 -4.99
CA LEU A 362 -0.53 8.19 -4.69
C LEU A 362 0.20 6.92 -5.15
N GLY A 363 1.43 7.07 -5.59
CA GLY A 363 2.31 5.95 -5.87
C GLY A 363 1.64 4.84 -6.69
N TYR A 364 1.78 3.59 -6.27
CA TYR A 364 1.15 2.45 -6.95
C TYR A 364 -0.38 2.38 -6.84
N ALA A 365 -1.02 3.19 -6.02
CA ALA A 365 -2.47 3.36 -6.07
C ALA A 365 -2.96 3.94 -7.42
N GLN A 366 -2.05 4.55 -8.22
CA GLN A 366 -2.31 5.02 -9.58
C GLN A 366 -2.21 3.91 -10.65
N THR A 367 -1.82 2.70 -10.28
CA THR A 367 -1.60 1.61 -11.24
C THR A 367 -2.88 1.33 -12.03
N ILE A 368 -2.75 1.36 -13.36
CA ILE A 368 -3.89 1.09 -14.26
C ILE A 368 -4.35 -0.36 -14.07
N GLY A 369 -5.64 -0.53 -13.83
CA GLY A 369 -6.24 -1.85 -13.60
C GLY A 369 -6.13 -2.35 -12.16
N LEU A 370 -5.56 -1.59 -11.24
CA LEU A 370 -5.58 -1.91 -9.81
C LEU A 370 -7.03 -1.93 -9.30
N ASN A 371 -7.43 -3.04 -8.69
CA ASN A 371 -8.75 -3.17 -8.10
C ASN A 371 -8.88 -2.27 -6.85
N ARG A 372 -10.04 -1.67 -6.70
CA ARG A 372 -10.44 -0.88 -5.53
C ARG A 372 -11.74 -1.45 -4.97
N PHE A 373 -12.04 -1.19 -3.71
CA PHE A 373 -13.26 -1.67 -3.08
C PHE A 373 -14.47 -1.17 -3.84
N GLY A 374 -15.26 -2.09 -4.36
CA GLY A 374 -16.42 -1.82 -5.21
C GLY A 374 -17.67 -2.56 -4.72
N LEU A 375 -18.58 -2.90 -5.64
CA LEU A 375 -19.83 -3.58 -5.32
C LEU A 375 -19.66 -4.99 -4.75
N ASP A 376 -18.51 -5.61 -4.91
CA ASP A 376 -18.17 -6.90 -4.30
C ASP A 376 -17.84 -6.76 -2.79
N VAL A 377 -17.46 -5.56 -2.37
CA VAL A 377 -17.22 -5.17 -0.98
C VAL A 377 -18.46 -4.47 -0.40
N TYR A 378 -18.96 -3.44 -1.10
CA TYR A 378 -20.14 -2.68 -0.68
C TYR A 378 -21.42 -3.31 -1.26
N ASN A 379 -21.73 -4.51 -0.79
CA ASN A 379 -22.75 -5.41 -1.34
C ASN A 379 -24.03 -5.52 -0.49
N ASN A 380 -24.21 -4.65 0.51
CA ASN A 380 -25.38 -4.64 1.37
C ASN A 380 -26.47 -3.72 0.79
N GLY A 381 -27.16 -4.21 -0.24
CA GLY A 381 -28.53 -3.83 -0.63
C GLY A 381 -28.89 -2.34 -0.74
N TRP A 382 -28.07 -1.51 -1.38
CA TRP A 382 -28.43 -0.12 -1.72
C TRP A 382 -29.05 0.04 -3.12
N ASN A 383 -29.73 -0.99 -3.60
CA ASN A 383 -30.55 -0.94 -4.83
C ASN A 383 -32.05 -0.82 -4.48
N SER A 384 -32.40 0.08 -3.57
CA SER A 384 -33.81 0.43 -3.37
C SER A 384 -33.95 1.93 -3.18
#